data_ebc73c80c37686cc94ab3b68c9c12cb0
#
_entry.id   ebc73c80c37686cc94ab3b68c9c12cb0
#
_cell.length_a   1.000
_cell.length_b   1.000
_cell.length_c   1.000
_cell.angle_alpha   90.00
_cell.angle_beta   90.00
_cell.angle_gamma   90.00
#
_symmetry.space_group_name_H-M   'P 1'
#
loop_
_entity.id
_entity.type
_entity.pdbx_description
1 polymer ?
#
loop_
_entity_poly.entity_id
_entity_poly.type
_entity_poly.pdbx_seq_one_letter_code
_entity_poly.pdbx_strand_id
1 'polypeptide(L)'
;EERLEKKITQRMEEKQQEYVQEIKMQLIKEELHDVETPQTKEKLEELEKLDTVHLTESVMQRVRPQTLRAIVGQDRAVEAMESKLASVYPQHLLLYGPPGVGKTTAARIVLNEAKKLPFTPFGPDAPFVETDGTTLRWDSRDMTNPLIGSVHDPIYQGARHDLADTGIPEPKPGLVTEAHGGILFIDEIGEMDPMLLNKLLKVLEDKRVKFESAYYDESDPNIPAYIRKLFAEGAPADFVLIGATTRDPSEINPAIRSRCAEIYFEPLVPADIQEIVRNAAKELGAVMEDGVAELIST
;
A
#
# COMPACT_ATOMS: atom_id res chain seq x y z
N GLU A 1 -4.79 13.10 67.89
CA GLU A 1 -3.47 13.30 67.27
C GLU A 1 -2.84 11.95 66.90
N GLU A 2 -2.61 11.04 67.80
CA GLU A 2 -2.00 9.70 67.58
C GLU A 2 -2.67 8.86 66.46
N ARG A 3 -4.01 8.98 66.30
CA ARG A 3 -4.79 8.24 65.30
C ARG A 3 -4.66 8.83 63.90
N LEU A 4 -4.35 10.11 63.83
CA LEU A 4 -4.08 10.80 62.55
C LEU A 4 -2.65 10.54 62.07
N GLU A 5 -1.71 10.54 63.01
CA GLU A 5 -0.30 10.22 62.72
C GLU A 5 -0.13 8.79 62.18
N LYS A 6 -0.79 7.82 62.83
CA LYS A 6 -0.80 6.43 62.30
C LYS A 6 -1.40 6.31 60.91
N LYS A 7 -2.46 7.06 60.59
CA LYS A 7 -3.05 7.04 59.26
C LYS A 7 -2.15 7.73 58.21
N ILE A 8 -1.43 8.76 58.60
CA ILE A 8 -0.50 9.45 57.72
C ILE A 8 0.69 8.54 57.42
N THR A 9 1.26 7.90 58.46
CA THR A 9 2.38 6.95 58.29
C THR A 9 1.98 5.77 57.41
N GLN A 10 0.82 5.20 57.62
CA GLN A 10 0.34 4.07 56.80
C GLN A 10 0.12 4.46 55.32
N ARG A 11 -0.44 5.64 55.06
CA ARG A 11 -0.57 6.15 53.66
C ARG A 11 0.75 6.52 53.01
N MET A 12 1.73 6.96 53.80
CA MET A 12 3.08 7.22 53.26
C MET A 12 3.79 5.93 52.91
N GLU A 13 3.68 4.89 53.75
CA GLU A 13 4.23 3.56 53.45
C GLU A 13 3.57 2.93 52.24
N GLU A 14 2.24 3.01 52.09
CA GLU A 14 1.52 2.52 50.90
C GLU A 14 1.96 3.24 49.64
N LYS A 15 2.05 4.58 49.64
CA LYS A 15 2.54 5.35 48.49
C LYS A 15 4.00 5.10 48.17
N GLN A 16 4.83 4.86 49.16
CA GLN A 16 6.24 4.56 48.97
C GLN A 16 6.43 3.16 48.37
N GLN A 17 5.60 2.20 48.73
CA GLN A 17 5.58 0.87 48.10
C GLN A 17 5.08 0.90 46.66
N GLU A 18 4.03 1.65 46.38
CA GLU A 18 3.53 1.87 45.02
C GLU A 18 4.60 2.51 44.12
N TYR A 19 5.26 3.56 44.62
CA TYR A 19 6.33 4.26 43.88
C TYR A 19 7.56 3.38 43.63
N VAL A 20 7.97 2.56 44.60
CA VAL A 20 9.07 1.60 44.42
C VAL A 20 8.72 0.50 43.43
N GLN A 21 7.45 0.04 43.41
CA GLN A 21 7.00 -0.91 42.40
C GLN A 21 6.96 -0.30 40.98
N GLU A 22 6.54 0.95 40.88
CA GLU A 22 6.52 1.69 39.61
C GLU A 22 7.93 1.87 39.02
N ILE A 23 8.89 2.32 39.87
CA ILE A 23 10.31 2.43 39.47
C ILE A 23 10.90 1.06 39.11
N LYS A 24 10.56 0.01 39.88
CA LYS A 24 11.03 -1.33 39.59
C LYS A 24 10.52 -1.87 38.28
N MET A 25 9.27 -1.58 37.93
CA MET A 25 8.66 -1.90 36.64
C MET A 25 9.28 -1.10 35.50
N GLN A 26 9.61 0.19 35.73
CA GLN A 26 10.32 1.00 34.72
C GLN A 26 11.74 0.49 34.47
N LEU A 27 12.51 0.20 35.52
CA LEU A 27 13.87 -0.35 35.39
C LEU A 27 13.87 -1.73 34.74
N ILE A 28 12.89 -2.58 35.04
CA ILE A 28 12.72 -3.88 34.36
C ILE A 28 12.38 -3.70 32.88
N LYS A 29 11.59 -2.69 32.52
CA LYS A 29 11.32 -2.34 31.12
C LYS A 29 12.55 -1.82 30.38
N GLU A 30 13.37 -1.01 31.05
CA GLU A 30 14.62 -0.47 30.48
C GLU A 30 15.71 -1.53 30.31
N GLU A 31 15.87 -2.46 31.26
CA GLU A 31 16.91 -3.51 31.20
C GLU A 31 16.56 -4.68 30.26
N LEU A 32 15.28 -5.03 30.14
CA LEU A 32 14.88 -6.20 29.37
C LEU A 32 14.65 -5.95 27.88
N HIS A 33 14.57 -4.69 27.42
CA HIS A 33 14.14 -4.36 26.03
C HIS A 33 12.84 -5.11 25.60
N ASP A 34 12.12 -5.71 26.58
CA ASP A 34 10.94 -6.55 26.34
C ASP A 34 9.71 -5.66 26.49
N VAL A 35 9.28 -5.06 25.37
CA VAL A 35 8.10 -4.19 25.28
C VAL A 35 6.79 -4.98 25.50
N GLU A 36 6.88 -6.30 25.65
CA GLU A 36 5.73 -7.18 25.71
C GLU A 36 5.15 -7.35 27.11
N THR A 37 3.95 -6.85 27.29
CA THR A 37 3.14 -7.16 28.48
C THR A 37 2.51 -8.56 28.35
N PRO A 38 2.10 -9.21 29.47
CA PRO A 38 1.37 -10.49 29.41
C PRO A 38 0.16 -10.45 28.46
N GLN A 39 -0.54 -9.32 28.42
CA GLN A 39 -1.68 -9.12 27.53
C GLN A 39 -1.29 -8.98 26.04
N THR A 40 -0.12 -8.40 25.74
CA THR A 40 0.37 -8.33 24.37
C THR A 40 0.90 -9.66 23.88
N LYS A 41 1.50 -10.49 24.76
CA LYS A 41 1.88 -11.86 24.47
C LYS A 41 0.67 -12.75 24.15
N GLU A 42 -0.39 -12.65 24.95
CA GLU A 42 -1.64 -13.40 24.70
C GLU A 42 -2.27 -13.02 23.35
N LYS A 43 -2.30 -11.72 23.02
CA LYS A 43 -2.76 -11.24 21.72
C LYS A 43 -1.88 -11.70 20.55
N LEU A 44 -0.57 -11.76 20.77
CA LEU A 44 0.36 -12.28 19.75
C LEU A 44 0.12 -13.77 19.52
N GLU A 45 -0.02 -14.57 20.58
CA GLU A 45 -0.36 -16.00 20.47
C GLU A 45 -1.72 -16.24 19.78
N GLU A 46 -2.71 -15.36 20.03
CA GLU A 46 -3.99 -15.42 19.31
C GLU A 46 -3.82 -15.09 17.82
N LEU A 47 -3.03 -14.08 17.49
CA LEU A 47 -2.71 -13.72 16.09
C LEU A 47 -1.95 -14.86 15.40
N GLU A 48 -0.93 -15.44 16.05
CA GLU A 48 -0.19 -16.56 15.50
C GLU A 48 -1.09 -17.81 15.29
N LYS A 49 -2.05 -18.06 16.19
CA LYS A 49 -3.07 -19.11 16.00
C LYS A 49 -3.97 -18.81 14.79
N LEU A 50 -4.38 -17.54 14.60
CA LEU A 50 -5.17 -17.15 13.44
C LEU A 50 -4.35 -17.29 12.14
N ASP A 51 -3.06 -16.98 12.16
CA ASP A 51 -2.16 -17.14 11.01
C ASP A 51 -1.97 -18.62 10.60
N THR A 52 -2.16 -19.56 11.53
CA THR A 52 -2.13 -21.00 11.19
C THR A 52 -3.42 -21.49 10.52
N VAL A 53 -4.50 -20.72 10.59
CA VAL A 53 -5.78 -21.06 9.96
C VAL A 53 -5.81 -20.51 8.54
N HIS A 54 -5.29 -21.27 7.59
CA HIS A 54 -5.41 -20.94 6.18
C HIS A 54 -6.69 -21.54 5.60
N LEU A 55 -7.54 -20.68 5.04
CA LEU A 55 -8.50 -21.14 4.05
C LEU A 55 -7.68 -21.59 2.83
N THR A 56 -8.16 -22.64 2.15
CA THR A 56 -7.57 -23.07 0.88
C THR A 56 -7.33 -21.87 -0.01
N GLU A 57 -6.15 -21.80 -0.65
CA GLU A 57 -5.84 -20.76 -1.62
C GLU A 57 -7.03 -20.52 -2.54
N SER A 58 -7.38 -19.26 -2.72
CA SER A 58 -8.47 -18.92 -3.64
C SER A 58 -8.19 -19.52 -5.01
N VAL A 59 -9.17 -20.24 -5.57
CA VAL A 59 -9.09 -20.79 -6.94
C VAL A 59 -8.61 -19.71 -7.91
N MET A 60 -9.05 -18.47 -7.73
CA MET A 60 -8.63 -17.31 -8.53
C MET A 60 -7.13 -17.01 -8.44
N GLN A 61 -6.47 -17.29 -7.31
CA GLN A 61 -5.03 -17.12 -7.18
C GLN A 61 -4.26 -18.22 -7.89
N ARG A 62 -4.73 -19.47 -7.78
CA ARG A 62 -4.10 -20.64 -8.44
C ARG A 62 -4.18 -20.58 -9.95
N VAL A 63 -5.33 -20.17 -10.51
CA VAL A 63 -5.53 -20.08 -11.96
C VAL A 63 -5.05 -18.76 -12.57
N ARG A 64 -4.48 -17.84 -11.77
CA ARG A 64 -3.98 -16.56 -12.25
C ARG A 64 -2.82 -16.78 -13.23
N PRO A 65 -2.88 -16.20 -14.44
CA PRO A 65 -1.76 -16.27 -15.40
C PRO A 65 -0.43 -15.85 -14.77
N GLN A 66 0.61 -16.62 -15.02
CA GLN A 66 1.98 -16.33 -14.55
C GLN A 66 2.91 -15.82 -15.68
N THR A 67 2.47 -15.92 -16.91
CA THR A 67 3.23 -15.50 -18.10
C THR A 67 2.35 -14.67 -19.02
N LEU A 68 2.95 -13.79 -19.82
CA LEU A 68 2.23 -12.97 -20.80
C LEU A 68 1.41 -13.80 -21.78
N ARG A 69 1.93 -14.95 -22.22
CA ARG A 69 1.27 -15.86 -23.15
C ARG A 69 0.05 -16.57 -22.56
N ALA A 70 -0.08 -16.59 -21.25
CA ALA A 70 -1.25 -17.17 -20.56
C ALA A 70 -2.40 -16.17 -20.43
N ILE A 71 -2.22 -14.92 -20.82
CA ILE A 71 -3.29 -13.92 -20.87
C ILE A 71 -4.01 -14.06 -22.19
N VAL A 72 -5.21 -14.63 -22.17
CA VAL A 72 -6.00 -14.95 -23.36
C VAL A 72 -6.74 -13.71 -23.88
N GLY A 73 -6.78 -13.53 -25.20
CA GLY A 73 -7.59 -12.53 -25.89
C GLY A 73 -7.11 -11.07 -25.76
N GLN A 74 -5.90 -10.82 -25.20
CA GLN A 74 -5.40 -9.46 -24.95
C GLN A 74 -4.02 -9.19 -25.56
N ASP A 75 -3.65 -9.91 -26.61
CA ASP A 75 -2.29 -9.85 -27.21
C ASP A 75 -1.86 -8.42 -27.52
N ARG A 76 -2.72 -7.63 -28.16
CA ARG A 76 -2.42 -6.24 -28.54
C ARG A 76 -2.19 -5.33 -27.32
N ALA A 77 -3.03 -5.47 -26.30
CA ALA A 77 -2.93 -4.68 -25.07
C ALA A 77 -1.63 -5.02 -24.30
N VAL A 78 -1.32 -6.31 -24.20
CA VAL A 78 -0.11 -6.83 -23.54
C VAL A 78 1.14 -6.38 -24.28
N GLU A 79 1.20 -6.51 -25.60
CA GLU A 79 2.32 -6.04 -26.43
C GLU A 79 2.53 -4.52 -26.32
N ALA A 80 1.44 -3.74 -26.32
CA ALA A 80 1.50 -2.30 -26.11
C ALA A 80 2.04 -1.95 -24.72
N MET A 81 1.60 -2.64 -23.67
CA MET A 81 2.11 -2.44 -22.29
C MET A 81 3.60 -2.79 -22.22
N GLU A 82 4.01 -3.93 -22.78
CA GLU A 82 5.40 -4.36 -22.79
C GLU A 82 6.27 -3.31 -23.49
N SER A 83 5.87 -2.85 -24.67
CA SER A 83 6.59 -1.80 -25.41
C SER A 83 6.77 -0.50 -24.63
N LYS A 84 5.82 -0.14 -23.76
CA LYS A 84 5.84 1.11 -22.97
C LYS A 84 6.57 0.98 -21.65
N LEU A 85 6.51 -0.17 -21.00
CA LEU A 85 7.15 -0.42 -19.71
C LEU A 85 8.57 -0.97 -19.83
N ALA A 86 8.80 -1.88 -20.78
CA ALA A 86 10.10 -2.48 -21.07
C ALA A 86 10.97 -1.53 -21.91
N SER A 87 11.15 -0.30 -21.47
CA SER A 87 11.95 0.71 -22.14
C SER A 87 12.89 1.40 -21.16
N VAL A 88 13.90 2.10 -21.69
CA VAL A 88 14.81 2.95 -20.88
C VAL A 88 14.04 4.07 -20.15
N TYR A 89 12.93 4.50 -20.75
CA TYR A 89 12.05 5.55 -20.19
C TYR A 89 10.61 5.03 -20.13
N PRO A 90 10.25 4.27 -19.08
CA PRO A 90 8.90 3.74 -18.93
C PRO A 90 7.87 4.86 -18.86
N GLN A 91 6.74 4.66 -19.53
CA GLN A 91 5.65 5.63 -19.56
C GLN A 91 4.58 5.27 -18.52
N HIS A 92 3.90 6.28 -17.97
CA HIS A 92 2.68 6.07 -17.23
C HIS A 92 1.59 5.55 -18.16
N LEU A 93 0.70 4.68 -17.66
CA LEU A 93 -0.31 4.01 -18.46
C LEU A 93 -1.71 4.25 -17.90
N LEU A 94 -2.70 4.35 -18.80
CA LEU A 94 -4.11 4.20 -18.49
C LEU A 94 -4.67 2.99 -19.24
N LEU A 95 -5.21 2.03 -18.49
CA LEU A 95 -5.77 0.79 -19.00
C LEU A 95 -7.29 0.89 -18.99
N TYR A 96 -7.89 0.91 -20.15
CA TYR A 96 -9.34 0.92 -20.34
C TYR A 96 -9.85 -0.49 -20.64
N GLY A 97 -11.03 -0.81 -20.19
CA GLY A 97 -11.70 -2.06 -20.55
C GLY A 97 -12.56 -2.64 -19.42
N PRO A 98 -13.39 -3.62 -19.72
CA PRO A 98 -14.32 -4.20 -18.76
C PRO A 98 -13.61 -4.86 -17.58
N PRO A 99 -14.31 -5.12 -16.48
CA PRO A 99 -13.74 -5.83 -15.33
C PRO A 99 -13.41 -7.28 -15.71
N GLY A 100 -12.41 -7.87 -15.06
CA GLY A 100 -12.07 -9.29 -15.21
C GLY A 100 -11.27 -9.66 -16.46
N VAL A 101 -10.95 -8.73 -17.36
CA VAL A 101 -10.18 -9.01 -18.60
C VAL A 101 -8.65 -9.13 -18.39
N GLY A 102 -8.16 -9.04 -17.16
CA GLY A 102 -6.76 -9.28 -16.82
C GLY A 102 -5.86 -8.06 -16.74
N LYS A 103 -6.40 -6.81 -16.67
CA LYS A 103 -5.62 -5.56 -16.59
C LYS A 103 -4.52 -5.59 -15.51
N THR A 104 -4.89 -5.89 -14.26
CA THR A 104 -3.96 -5.95 -13.12
C THR A 104 -2.93 -7.07 -13.27
N THR A 105 -3.38 -8.24 -13.76
CA THR A 105 -2.50 -9.39 -14.01
C THR A 105 -1.46 -9.08 -15.07
N ALA A 106 -1.88 -8.46 -16.18
CA ALA A 106 -0.99 -8.03 -17.25
C ALA A 106 0.07 -7.05 -16.73
N ALA A 107 -0.34 -6.02 -15.97
CA ALA A 107 0.57 -5.03 -15.40
C ALA A 107 1.66 -5.65 -14.53
N ARG A 108 1.28 -6.60 -13.67
CA ARG A 108 2.21 -7.31 -12.78
C ARG A 108 3.19 -8.20 -13.54
N ILE A 109 2.73 -8.94 -14.54
CA ILE A 109 3.58 -9.83 -15.35
C ILE A 109 4.53 -9.00 -16.21
N VAL A 110 4.05 -7.92 -16.85
CA VAL A 110 4.90 -7.05 -17.67
C VAL A 110 6.02 -6.41 -16.83
N LEU A 111 5.74 -5.98 -15.58
CA LEU A 111 6.82 -5.51 -14.70
C LEU A 111 7.85 -6.61 -14.44
N ASN A 112 7.39 -7.83 -14.14
CA ASN A 112 8.30 -8.94 -13.87
C ASN A 112 9.18 -9.31 -15.09
N GLU A 113 8.64 -9.17 -16.29
CA GLU A 113 9.44 -9.35 -17.53
C GLU A 113 10.38 -8.15 -17.76
N ALA A 114 9.91 -6.91 -17.53
CA ALA A 114 10.72 -5.71 -17.64
C ALA A 114 11.95 -5.73 -16.72
N LYS A 115 11.82 -6.23 -15.49
CA LYS A 115 12.94 -6.38 -14.53
C LYS A 115 14.10 -7.26 -15.05
N LYS A 116 13.82 -8.18 -15.98
CA LYS A 116 14.82 -9.08 -16.54
C LYS A 116 15.68 -8.43 -17.64
N LEU A 117 15.26 -7.27 -18.13
CA LEU A 117 15.92 -6.60 -19.24
C LEU A 117 17.12 -5.76 -18.75
N PRO A 118 18.28 -5.81 -19.43
CA PRO A 118 19.49 -5.15 -18.96
C PRO A 118 19.45 -3.61 -19.05
N PHE A 119 18.49 -3.06 -19.80
CA PHE A 119 18.36 -1.61 -20.02
C PHE A 119 17.19 -0.99 -19.28
N THR A 120 16.45 -1.78 -18.49
CA THR A 120 15.31 -1.29 -17.71
C THR A 120 15.78 -0.44 -16.53
N PRO A 121 15.07 0.64 -16.16
CA PRO A 121 15.32 1.37 -14.92
C PRO A 121 14.77 0.64 -13.68
N PHE A 122 13.94 -0.39 -13.86
CA PHE A 122 13.39 -1.17 -12.74
C PHE A 122 14.47 -2.08 -12.14
N GLY A 123 14.73 -1.92 -10.87
CA GLY A 123 15.60 -2.84 -10.12
C GLY A 123 14.97 -4.23 -9.97
N PRO A 124 15.76 -5.25 -9.61
CA PRO A 124 15.23 -6.61 -9.39
C PRO A 124 14.13 -6.66 -8.33
N ASP A 125 14.23 -5.80 -7.31
CA ASP A 125 13.29 -5.69 -6.19
C ASP A 125 12.26 -4.57 -6.40
N ALA A 126 12.11 -4.03 -7.62
CA ALA A 126 11.17 -2.95 -7.92
C ALA A 126 9.76 -3.33 -7.43
N PRO A 127 9.12 -2.51 -6.57
CA PRO A 127 7.84 -2.86 -5.97
C PRO A 127 6.69 -2.75 -6.99
N PHE A 128 5.64 -3.55 -6.75
CA PHE A 128 4.33 -3.40 -7.40
C PHE A 128 3.31 -3.12 -6.29
N VAL A 129 3.00 -1.85 -6.09
CA VAL A 129 2.03 -1.40 -5.09
C VAL A 129 0.67 -1.26 -5.75
N GLU A 130 -0.33 -1.96 -5.21
CA GLU A 130 -1.70 -2.01 -5.73
C GLU A 130 -2.66 -1.35 -4.75
N THR A 131 -3.54 -0.51 -5.27
CA THR A 131 -4.61 0.11 -4.49
C THR A 131 -5.84 0.34 -5.35
N ASP A 132 -6.97 0.61 -4.71
CA ASP A 132 -8.26 0.83 -5.35
C ASP A 132 -8.67 2.31 -5.20
N GLY A 133 -8.92 2.99 -6.31
CA GLY A 133 -9.33 4.39 -6.37
C GLY A 133 -10.66 4.66 -5.66
N THR A 134 -11.56 3.67 -5.57
CA THR A 134 -12.84 3.82 -4.86
C THR A 134 -12.67 3.94 -3.35
N THR A 135 -11.62 3.36 -2.80
CA THR A 135 -11.30 3.38 -1.36
C THR A 135 -10.47 4.59 -0.95
N LEU A 136 -9.80 5.23 -1.92
CA LEU A 136 -8.97 6.40 -1.69
C LEU A 136 -9.84 7.66 -1.60
N ARG A 137 -10.13 8.09 -0.37
CA ARG A 137 -10.90 9.29 -0.10
C ARG A 137 -10.03 10.42 0.43
N TRP A 138 -10.35 11.64 0.05
CA TRP A 138 -9.78 12.84 0.66
C TRP A 138 -10.70 13.31 1.78
N ASP A 139 -10.24 13.21 3.04
CA ASP A 139 -10.87 13.91 4.16
C ASP A 139 -9.91 14.98 4.66
N SER A 140 -10.37 16.24 4.64
CA SER A 140 -9.58 17.36 5.13
C SER A 140 -9.39 17.34 6.66
N ARG A 141 -10.16 16.51 7.37
CA ARG A 141 -10.09 16.29 8.83
C ARG A 141 -9.23 15.08 9.18
N ASP A 142 -9.10 14.15 8.25
CA ASP A 142 -8.30 12.94 8.45
C ASP A 142 -6.84 13.25 8.09
N MET A 143 -5.99 13.30 9.11
CA MET A 143 -4.54 13.50 8.94
C MET A 143 -3.86 12.31 8.28
N THR A 144 -4.58 11.21 8.10
CA THR A 144 -4.04 10.00 7.48
C THR A 144 -4.44 9.92 6.03
N ASN A 145 -3.50 10.18 5.12
CA ASN A 145 -3.69 9.92 3.69
C ASN A 145 -2.85 8.70 3.28
N PRO A 146 -3.47 7.54 3.07
CA PRO A 146 -2.72 6.33 2.75
C PRO A 146 -1.95 6.43 1.44
N LEU A 147 -2.45 7.19 0.47
CA LEU A 147 -1.79 7.31 -0.84
C LEU A 147 -0.53 8.18 -0.78
N ILE A 148 -0.67 9.42 -0.29
CA ILE A 148 0.41 10.41 -0.29
C ILE A 148 1.28 10.29 0.97
N GLY A 149 0.66 9.88 2.08
CA GLY A 149 1.25 9.94 3.40
C GLY A 149 0.70 11.08 4.23
N SER A 150 1.11 11.15 5.48
CA SER A 150 0.58 12.09 6.47
C SER A 150 1.65 12.56 7.43
N VAL A 151 1.36 13.63 8.18
CA VAL A 151 2.17 14.03 9.33
C VAL A 151 1.36 13.80 10.58
N HIS A 152 1.90 13.02 11.51
CA HIS A 152 1.30 12.84 12.82
C HIS A 152 1.80 13.92 13.75
N ASP A 153 0.97 14.92 14.01
CA ASP A 153 1.28 15.98 14.96
C ASP A 153 1.23 15.47 16.40
N PRO A 154 2.07 16.00 17.32
CA PRO A 154 2.21 15.52 18.70
C PRO A 154 0.89 15.45 19.47
N ILE A 155 -0.04 16.38 19.21
CA ILE A 155 -1.35 16.46 19.87
C ILE A 155 -2.21 15.20 19.63
N TYR A 156 -1.99 14.49 18.50
CA TYR A 156 -2.77 13.33 18.08
C TYR A 156 -2.07 12.00 18.33
N GLN A 157 -0.77 12.01 18.68
CA GLN A 157 0.02 10.78 18.85
C GLN A 157 -0.32 10.03 20.16
N GLY A 158 -0.96 10.68 21.13
CA GLY A 158 -1.24 10.08 22.46
C GLY A 158 0.04 9.79 23.26
N ALA A 159 -0.09 9.58 24.57
CA ALA A 159 1.00 9.51 25.55
C ALA A 159 1.89 8.23 25.48
N ARG A 160 2.06 7.62 24.32
CA ARG A 160 2.81 6.33 24.17
C ARG A 160 3.92 6.31 23.12
N HIS A 161 4.17 7.42 22.46
CA HIS A 161 5.26 7.51 21.48
C HIS A 161 6.38 8.40 22.04
N ASP A 162 7.62 7.93 21.99
CA ASP A 162 8.80 8.66 22.48
C ASP A 162 8.93 10.07 21.84
N LEU A 163 8.43 10.24 20.61
CA LEU A 163 8.40 11.52 19.91
C LEU A 163 7.22 12.42 20.33
N ALA A 164 6.12 11.85 20.81
CA ALA A 164 4.98 12.65 21.30
C ALA A 164 5.34 13.39 22.59
N ASP A 165 6.12 12.79 23.48
CA ASP A 165 6.59 13.41 24.71
C ASP A 165 7.55 14.57 24.45
N THR A 166 8.26 14.56 23.30
CA THR A 166 9.17 15.63 22.87
C THR A 166 8.47 16.69 21.99
N GLY A 167 7.20 16.48 21.63
CA GLY A 167 6.44 17.41 20.78
C GLY A 167 6.88 17.44 19.31
N ILE A 168 7.57 16.41 18.80
CA ILE A 168 8.12 16.33 17.45
C ILE A 168 7.07 15.72 16.49
N PRO A 169 6.69 16.40 15.38
CA PRO A 169 5.81 15.84 14.37
C PRO A 169 6.52 14.74 13.57
N GLU A 170 5.84 13.61 13.37
CA GLU A 170 6.38 12.46 12.63
C GLU A 170 5.73 12.32 11.25
N PRO A 171 6.49 12.49 10.15
CA PRO A 171 6.01 12.21 8.80
C PRO A 171 5.92 10.70 8.56
N LYS A 172 4.77 10.25 8.08
CA LYS A 172 4.55 8.86 7.61
C LYS A 172 4.41 8.85 6.09
N PRO A 173 5.34 8.25 5.37
CA PRO A 173 5.24 8.06 3.93
C PRO A 173 4.02 7.20 3.55
N GLY A 174 3.44 7.47 2.37
CA GLY A 174 2.31 6.71 1.85
C GLY A 174 2.70 5.77 0.70
N LEU A 175 1.68 5.18 0.06
CA LEU A 175 1.82 4.20 -1.03
C LEU A 175 2.67 4.72 -2.21
N VAL A 176 2.66 6.02 -2.49
CA VAL A 176 3.51 6.62 -3.55
C VAL A 176 5.00 6.48 -3.23
N THR A 177 5.38 6.53 -1.96
CA THR A 177 6.77 6.30 -1.52
C THR A 177 7.11 4.81 -1.50
N GLU A 178 6.16 3.95 -1.12
CA GLU A 178 6.32 2.49 -1.18
C GLU A 178 6.53 2.01 -2.62
N ALA A 179 5.88 2.68 -3.60
CA ALA A 179 6.03 2.39 -5.02
C ALA A 179 7.32 2.94 -5.63
N HIS A 180 8.17 3.65 -4.87
CA HIS A 180 9.39 4.24 -5.39
C HIS A 180 10.31 3.22 -6.08
N GLY A 181 10.75 3.54 -7.30
CA GLY A 181 11.55 2.64 -8.14
C GLY A 181 10.77 1.52 -8.83
N GLY A 182 9.44 1.49 -8.70
CA GLY A 182 8.56 0.44 -9.23
C GLY A 182 7.29 0.98 -9.86
N ILE A 183 6.18 0.28 -9.65
CA ILE A 183 4.86 0.60 -10.19
C ILE A 183 3.87 0.86 -9.05
N LEU A 184 3.13 1.96 -9.18
CA LEU A 184 1.88 2.20 -8.46
C LEU A 184 0.72 1.87 -9.39
N PHE A 185 0.00 0.79 -9.08
CA PHE A 185 -1.21 0.38 -9.78
C PHE A 185 -2.44 0.86 -9.02
N ILE A 186 -3.29 1.65 -9.68
CA ILE A 186 -4.55 2.13 -9.11
C ILE A 186 -5.69 1.55 -9.94
N ASP A 187 -6.44 0.60 -9.35
CA ASP A 187 -7.66 0.12 -9.97
C ASP A 187 -8.77 1.15 -9.80
N GLU A 188 -9.67 1.21 -10.76
CA GLU A 188 -10.75 2.20 -10.85
C GLU A 188 -10.27 3.65 -10.57
N ILE A 189 -9.19 4.05 -11.22
CA ILE A 189 -8.59 5.40 -11.06
C ILE A 189 -9.59 6.52 -11.41
N GLY A 190 -10.57 6.23 -12.26
CA GLY A 190 -11.65 7.16 -12.62
C GLY A 190 -12.60 7.49 -11.47
N GLU A 191 -12.62 6.66 -10.40
CA GLU A 191 -13.46 6.87 -9.21
C GLU A 191 -12.74 7.67 -8.11
N MET A 192 -11.47 7.98 -8.32
CA MET A 192 -10.63 8.65 -7.32
C MET A 192 -11.09 10.08 -7.07
N ASP A 193 -11.01 10.51 -5.81
CA ASP A 193 -11.30 11.89 -5.42
C ASP A 193 -10.45 12.89 -6.22
N PRO A 194 -11.04 13.94 -6.82
CA PRO A 194 -10.32 14.91 -7.65
C PRO A 194 -9.20 15.65 -6.91
N MET A 195 -9.36 15.92 -5.61
CA MET A 195 -8.32 16.59 -4.82
C MET A 195 -7.11 15.67 -4.63
N LEU A 196 -7.36 14.39 -4.39
CA LEU A 196 -6.31 13.40 -4.24
C LEU A 196 -5.61 13.14 -5.59
N LEU A 197 -6.36 13.10 -6.68
CA LEU A 197 -5.82 13.00 -8.02
C LEU A 197 -4.88 14.17 -8.34
N ASN A 198 -5.25 15.40 -8.01
CA ASN A 198 -4.39 16.57 -8.21
C ASN A 198 -3.09 16.50 -7.41
N LYS A 199 -3.14 15.99 -6.18
CA LYS A 199 -1.94 15.75 -5.37
C LYS A 199 -1.05 14.67 -5.99
N LEU A 200 -1.65 13.58 -6.48
CA LEU A 200 -0.92 12.52 -7.18
C LEU A 200 -0.22 13.07 -8.43
N LEU A 201 -0.89 13.89 -9.22
CA LEU A 201 -0.30 14.54 -10.41
C LEU A 201 0.92 15.39 -10.04
N LYS A 202 0.85 16.12 -8.92
CA LYS A 202 2.00 16.90 -8.42
C LYS A 202 3.16 15.98 -8.01
N VAL A 203 2.88 14.86 -7.36
CA VAL A 203 3.92 13.89 -7.00
C VAL A 203 4.58 13.29 -8.24
N LEU A 204 3.82 13.00 -9.31
CA LEU A 204 4.38 12.51 -10.58
C LEU A 204 5.35 13.53 -11.24
N GLU A 205 5.10 14.82 -11.09
CA GLU A 205 5.97 15.89 -11.61
C GLU A 205 7.21 16.07 -10.73
N ASP A 206 7.02 16.21 -9.41
CA ASP A 206 8.07 16.52 -8.44
C ASP A 206 8.93 15.29 -8.10
N LYS A 207 8.41 14.07 -8.31
CA LYS A 207 8.99 12.77 -7.93
C LYS A 207 9.30 12.67 -6.43
N ARG A 208 8.64 13.50 -5.64
CA ARG A 208 8.78 13.60 -4.19
C ARG A 208 7.48 14.03 -3.53
N VAL A 209 7.29 13.58 -2.30
CA VAL A 209 6.22 14.03 -1.41
C VAL A 209 6.80 15.01 -0.39
N LYS A 210 6.28 16.23 -0.34
CA LYS A 210 6.65 17.20 0.69
C LYS A 210 5.71 17.10 1.88
N PHE A 211 6.28 17.15 3.07
CA PHE A 211 5.55 17.17 4.33
C PHE A 211 5.58 18.58 4.91
N GLU A 212 4.47 19.00 5.49
CA GLU A 212 4.32 20.28 6.16
C GLU A 212 3.62 20.08 7.50
N SER A 213 4.13 20.70 8.54
CA SER A 213 3.49 20.73 9.87
C SER A 213 3.76 22.10 10.52
N ALA A 214 2.72 22.63 11.18
CA ALA A 214 2.84 23.84 11.97
C ALA A 214 3.69 23.67 13.24
N TYR A 215 3.94 22.42 13.64
CA TYR A 215 4.69 22.05 14.84
C TYR A 215 6.17 21.73 14.54
N TYR A 216 6.58 21.76 13.29
CA TYR A 216 7.96 21.50 12.91
C TYR A 216 8.80 22.75 13.07
N ASP A 217 9.85 22.68 13.91
CA ASP A 217 10.85 23.75 14.07
C ASP A 217 12.22 23.22 13.66
N GLU A 218 12.73 23.68 12.53
CA GLU A 218 14.03 23.26 11.97
C GLU A 218 15.20 23.52 12.94
N SER A 219 15.05 24.50 13.85
CA SER A 219 16.09 24.90 14.82
C SER A 219 16.19 23.99 16.05
N ASP A 220 15.20 23.10 16.28
CA ASP A 220 15.20 22.19 17.42
C ASP A 220 16.31 21.13 17.27
N PRO A 221 17.30 21.10 18.18
CA PRO A 221 18.39 20.12 18.13
C PRO A 221 17.94 18.66 18.41
N ASN A 222 16.79 18.49 19.03
CA ASN A 222 16.28 17.16 19.42
C ASN A 222 15.60 16.41 18.24
N ILE A 223 15.36 17.08 17.11
CA ILE A 223 14.74 16.44 15.95
C ILE A 223 15.69 15.40 15.34
N PRO A 224 15.25 14.13 15.20
CA PRO A 224 16.01 13.10 14.52
C PRO A 224 16.37 13.47 13.08
N ALA A 225 17.57 13.07 12.62
CA ALA A 225 18.08 13.41 11.30
C ALA A 225 17.15 12.95 10.15
N TYR A 226 16.47 11.81 10.29
CA TYR A 226 15.55 11.30 9.28
C TYR A 226 14.30 12.18 9.13
N ILE A 227 13.74 12.69 10.25
CA ILE A 227 12.60 13.63 10.24
C ILE A 227 13.01 14.94 9.58
N ARG A 228 14.16 15.48 9.97
CA ARG A 228 14.71 16.70 9.39
C ARG A 228 14.88 16.56 7.87
N LYS A 229 15.40 15.42 7.41
CA LYS A 229 15.53 15.12 5.99
C LYS A 229 14.18 15.04 5.28
N LEU A 230 13.16 14.41 5.89
CA LEU A 230 11.82 14.31 5.30
C LEU A 230 11.12 15.67 5.17
N PHE A 231 11.28 16.57 6.13
CA PHE A 231 10.73 17.93 6.01
C PHE A 231 11.52 18.79 5.01
N ALA A 232 12.86 18.68 4.99
CA ALA A 232 13.70 19.47 4.09
C ALA A 232 13.60 19.02 2.63
N GLU A 233 13.71 17.73 2.36
CA GLU A 233 13.80 17.16 1.01
C GLU A 233 12.49 16.51 0.53
N GLY A 234 11.62 16.12 1.44
CA GLY A 234 10.47 15.25 1.18
C GLY A 234 10.84 13.77 1.03
N ALA A 235 9.83 12.88 1.00
CA ALA A 235 10.01 11.47 0.72
C ALA A 235 10.14 11.22 -0.79
N PRO A 236 11.01 10.30 -1.23
CA PRO A 236 11.16 9.97 -2.65
C PRO A 236 9.91 9.22 -3.15
N ALA A 237 9.46 9.56 -4.36
CA ALA A 237 8.27 8.98 -4.99
C ALA A 237 8.40 8.98 -6.53
N ASP A 238 9.51 8.44 -7.04
CA ASP A 238 9.72 8.24 -8.48
C ASP A 238 9.24 6.83 -8.86
N PHE A 239 8.09 6.74 -9.52
CA PHE A 239 7.44 5.48 -9.88
C PHE A 239 6.71 5.61 -11.22
N VAL A 240 6.35 4.49 -11.82
CA VAL A 240 5.45 4.45 -12.97
C VAL A 240 4.02 4.26 -12.48
N LEU A 241 3.13 5.19 -12.86
CA LEU A 241 1.71 5.07 -12.59
C LEU A 241 1.05 4.19 -13.65
N ILE A 242 0.27 3.21 -13.21
CA ILE A 242 -0.66 2.46 -14.05
C ILE A 242 -2.06 2.61 -13.44
N GLY A 243 -2.93 3.35 -14.11
CA GLY A 243 -4.34 3.45 -13.74
C GLY A 243 -5.17 2.49 -14.57
N ALA A 244 -6.03 1.71 -13.95
CA ALA A 244 -7.05 0.92 -14.64
C ALA A 244 -8.44 1.53 -14.42
N THR A 245 -9.32 1.41 -15.41
CA THR A 245 -10.68 1.93 -15.29
C THR A 245 -11.63 1.18 -16.22
N THR A 246 -12.88 1.13 -15.82
CA THR A 246 -14.01 0.66 -16.64
C THR A 246 -14.74 1.80 -17.33
N ARG A 247 -14.44 3.07 -16.98
CA ARG A 247 -15.07 4.26 -17.54
C ARG A 247 -14.61 4.55 -18.96
N ASP A 248 -15.44 5.27 -19.70
CA ASP A 248 -15.08 5.80 -21.01
C ASP A 248 -13.95 6.84 -20.90
N PRO A 249 -13.01 6.91 -21.85
CA PRO A 249 -11.95 7.91 -21.86
C PRO A 249 -12.43 9.37 -21.70
N SER A 250 -13.62 9.70 -22.19
CA SER A 250 -14.20 11.04 -22.06
C SER A 250 -14.54 11.43 -20.62
N GLU A 251 -14.73 10.45 -19.74
CA GLU A 251 -15.06 10.65 -18.32
C GLU A 251 -13.82 10.76 -17.42
N ILE A 252 -12.63 10.43 -17.95
CA ILE A 252 -11.39 10.50 -17.21
C ILE A 252 -10.79 11.90 -17.25
N ASN A 253 -10.28 12.36 -16.13
CA ASN A 253 -9.67 13.69 -16.00
C ASN A 253 -8.60 13.94 -17.09
N PRO A 254 -8.73 14.99 -17.91
CA PRO A 254 -7.78 15.28 -19.00
C PRO A 254 -6.34 15.47 -18.54
N ALA A 255 -6.13 15.92 -17.30
CA ALA A 255 -4.78 16.16 -16.79
C ALA A 255 -3.99 14.86 -16.59
N ILE A 256 -4.65 13.77 -16.18
CA ILE A 256 -3.99 12.46 -16.08
C ILE A 256 -3.85 11.81 -17.46
N ARG A 257 -4.86 11.93 -18.33
CA ARG A 257 -4.81 11.40 -19.69
C ARG A 257 -3.63 11.95 -20.50
N SER A 258 -3.37 13.25 -20.35
CA SER A 258 -2.26 13.91 -21.08
C SER A 258 -0.86 13.42 -20.66
N ARG A 259 -0.75 12.74 -19.51
CA ARG A 259 0.53 12.22 -18.96
C ARG A 259 0.71 10.73 -19.13
N CYS A 260 -0.32 10.02 -19.56
CA CYS A 260 -0.33 8.57 -19.67
C CYS A 260 -0.52 8.12 -21.12
N ALA A 261 0.08 7.01 -21.50
CA ALA A 261 -0.27 6.30 -22.71
C ALA A 261 -1.55 5.48 -22.46
N GLU A 262 -2.49 5.55 -23.39
CA GLU A 262 -3.77 4.84 -23.30
C GLU A 262 -3.67 3.46 -23.94
N ILE A 263 -4.15 2.44 -23.24
CA ILE A 263 -4.18 1.05 -23.70
C ILE A 263 -5.57 0.49 -23.45
N TYR A 264 -6.11 -0.17 -24.48
CA TYR A 264 -7.47 -0.69 -24.46
C TYR A 264 -7.47 -2.22 -24.39
N PHE A 265 -8.09 -2.74 -23.35
CA PHE A 265 -8.40 -4.15 -23.18
C PHE A 265 -9.79 -4.42 -23.76
N GLU A 266 -9.89 -5.38 -24.64
CA GLU A 266 -11.15 -5.72 -25.30
C GLU A 266 -11.98 -6.68 -24.41
N PRO A 267 -13.32 -6.68 -24.56
CA PRO A 267 -14.15 -7.71 -23.97
C PRO A 267 -13.72 -9.09 -24.47
N LEU A 268 -13.70 -10.08 -23.57
CA LEU A 268 -13.40 -11.46 -23.94
C LEU A 268 -14.54 -12.02 -24.84
N VAL A 269 -14.16 -12.66 -25.95
CA VAL A 269 -15.11 -13.37 -26.79
C VAL A 269 -15.38 -14.78 -26.22
N PRO A 270 -16.48 -15.45 -26.58
CA PRO A 270 -16.79 -16.79 -26.08
C PRO A 270 -15.65 -17.81 -26.25
N ALA A 271 -14.90 -17.72 -27.34
CA ALA A 271 -13.74 -18.58 -27.57
C ALA A 271 -12.63 -18.38 -26.52
N ASP A 272 -12.35 -17.12 -26.14
CA ASP A 272 -11.36 -16.79 -25.12
C ASP A 272 -11.81 -17.33 -23.77
N ILE A 273 -13.10 -17.17 -23.43
CA ILE A 273 -13.65 -17.68 -22.16
C ILE A 273 -13.53 -19.21 -22.09
N GLN A 274 -13.81 -19.90 -23.20
CA GLN A 274 -13.63 -21.36 -23.27
C GLN A 274 -12.18 -21.77 -23.04
N GLU A 275 -11.24 -21.04 -23.64
CA GLU A 275 -9.81 -21.30 -23.45
C GLU A 275 -9.40 -21.07 -22.00
N ILE A 276 -9.82 -19.96 -21.38
CA ILE A 276 -9.59 -19.67 -19.96
C ILE A 276 -10.12 -20.78 -19.07
N VAL A 277 -11.36 -21.23 -19.31
CA VAL A 277 -11.99 -22.31 -18.54
C VAL A 277 -11.22 -23.62 -18.70
N ARG A 278 -10.78 -23.98 -19.90
CA ARG A 278 -9.97 -25.19 -20.13
C ARG A 278 -8.61 -25.10 -19.44
N ASN A 279 -7.95 -23.94 -19.48
CA ASN A 279 -6.69 -23.71 -18.78
C ASN A 279 -6.85 -23.79 -17.27
N ALA A 280 -7.91 -23.19 -16.72
CA ALA A 280 -8.23 -23.25 -15.30
C ALA A 280 -8.52 -24.69 -14.84
N ALA A 281 -9.30 -25.47 -15.59
CA ALA A 281 -9.58 -26.86 -15.29
C ALA A 281 -8.28 -27.71 -15.24
N LYS A 282 -7.38 -27.48 -16.19
CA LYS A 282 -6.08 -28.15 -16.25
C LYS A 282 -5.20 -27.82 -15.04
N GLU A 283 -5.12 -26.56 -14.67
CA GLU A 283 -4.35 -26.07 -13.49
C GLU A 283 -4.89 -26.66 -12.18
N LEU A 284 -6.21 -26.80 -12.09
CA LEU A 284 -6.90 -27.36 -10.91
C LEU A 284 -6.89 -28.89 -10.88
N GLY A 285 -6.45 -29.56 -11.97
CA GLY A 285 -6.55 -31.01 -12.11
C GLY A 285 -7.99 -31.51 -12.18
N ALA A 286 -8.93 -30.64 -12.58
CA ALA A 286 -10.34 -30.98 -12.72
C ALA A 286 -10.61 -31.66 -14.06
N VAL A 287 -11.44 -32.72 -14.04
CA VAL A 287 -11.94 -33.36 -15.26
C VAL A 287 -13.19 -32.59 -15.70
N MET A 288 -13.19 -32.09 -16.91
CA MET A 288 -14.29 -31.31 -17.48
C MET A 288 -15.05 -32.18 -18.52
N GLU A 289 -16.37 -32.23 -18.38
CA GLU A 289 -17.24 -32.91 -19.35
C GLU A 289 -17.35 -32.11 -20.66
N ASP A 290 -17.66 -32.80 -21.75
CA ASP A 290 -17.87 -32.19 -23.04
C ASP A 290 -19.04 -31.18 -22.99
N GLY A 291 -18.82 -29.98 -23.56
CA GLY A 291 -19.83 -28.92 -23.61
C GLY A 291 -19.86 -27.98 -22.38
N VAL A 292 -19.12 -28.25 -21.31
CA VAL A 292 -19.10 -27.37 -20.11
C VAL A 292 -18.46 -26.01 -20.42
N ALA A 293 -17.36 -26.00 -21.19
CA ALA A 293 -16.70 -24.74 -21.57
C ALA A 293 -17.61 -23.86 -22.44
N GLU A 294 -18.35 -24.46 -23.33
CA GLU A 294 -19.33 -23.80 -24.21
C GLU A 294 -20.48 -23.21 -23.36
N LEU A 295 -20.97 -23.95 -22.37
CA LEU A 295 -22.06 -23.51 -21.51
C LEU A 295 -21.64 -22.30 -20.63
N ILE A 296 -20.41 -22.29 -20.13
CA ILE A 296 -19.89 -21.19 -19.30
C ILE A 296 -19.64 -19.93 -20.13
N SER A 297 -19.36 -20.06 -21.43
CA SER A 297 -19.04 -18.94 -22.33
C SER A 297 -20.25 -18.27 -22.94
N THR A 298 -21.46 -18.75 -22.68
CA THR A 298 -22.74 -18.18 -23.14
C THR A 298 -23.29 -17.20 -22.12
#